data_19b3741049b82e2c6961dccd43f6b6f8
#
_entry.id   19b3741049b82e2c6961dccd43f6b6f8
#
_cell.length_a   1.000
_cell.length_b   1.000
_cell.length_c   1.000
_cell.angle_alpha   90.00
_cell.angle_beta   90.00
_cell.angle_gamma   90.00
#
_symmetry.space_group_name_H-M   'P 1'
#
loop_
_entity.id
_entity.type
_entity.pdbx_description
1 polymer ?
#
loop_
_entity_poly.entity_id
_entity_poly.type
_entity_poly.pdbx_seq_one_letter_code
_entity_poly.pdbx_strand_id
1 'polypeptide(L)'
;MMATRRRVLTAAGAIAIAAISAPRVVRAQRSGGQQPGADTPRILIATCHTPTASTTLGVDVAEAVRSRVQQENSVRQLYVLSRNDINNYLTSSGYKADSALSVSDLKELAKLMRADEILDCTATKTPGGLHADARLMLARDVSLAQPLPSIEAKDAGDAARKVERELTDARKALPEYRRCETALRDQKWAEAAAAARAGLAKDANSTLSSLCLMSAYQYGKSGPDSVLRVAEQIIRTDSTNTLAMRNAVDAYTAKGDTTRAVQTMVRLARVDPTVRQTLLGMLGAMNKPELALPIANEMLADNPGDPQLLRMRFLLYASAKDYKRALAAGEEWMKADTSAANADLYTRLIAIASADSQPQVASQYAARAVQKYPTSAELYMLYAQTLRKSGQLQQSLDAAKRAVAINPKVENGIQFVLVTYGDLKQTDSALAWARRSVAAGADKAAVGQGLLPIVAIAVKAAQDTVGKDVAAMRQSWMNAYQLSSVVDSIAPSPQLKLYVGLASFQVGLNALQNLNKSRSCADAQLADDMWSASQIALPQAAAFDRSTAGQLMGAIQQYYPNIAPAKKALCKTTTRSGTKH
;
A
#
# COMPACT_ATOMS: atom_id res chain seq x y z
N MET A 1 23.59 -27.63 5.00
CA MET A 1 23.54 -28.59 6.12
C MET A 1 22.43 -28.18 7.05
N MET A 2 21.52 -29.11 7.28
CA MET A 2 20.40 -29.16 8.24
C MET A 2 19.36 -28.03 8.20
N ALA A 3 18.30 -28.32 7.44
CA ALA A 3 17.02 -27.66 7.47
C ALA A 3 16.18 -28.17 8.66
N THR A 4 15.76 -27.28 9.54
CA THR A 4 14.76 -27.54 10.58
C THR A 4 13.40 -27.07 10.12
N ARG A 5 12.59 -27.98 9.60
CA ARG A 5 11.15 -27.79 9.35
C ARG A 5 10.42 -27.72 10.70
N ARG A 6 9.85 -26.57 11.03
CA ARG A 6 8.81 -26.45 12.06
C ARG A 6 7.49 -26.94 11.49
N ARG A 7 7.01 -28.06 12.01
CA ARG A 7 5.65 -28.58 11.78
C ARG A 7 4.65 -27.72 12.57
N VAL A 8 3.70 -27.15 11.85
CA VAL A 8 2.47 -26.60 12.43
C VAL A 8 1.58 -27.79 12.77
N LEU A 9 1.31 -28.01 14.04
CA LEU A 9 0.34 -28.98 14.53
C LEU A 9 -1.07 -28.37 14.35
N THR A 10 -1.77 -28.83 13.32
CA THR A 10 -3.22 -28.72 13.25
C THR A 10 -3.80 -29.80 14.14
N ALA A 11 -4.42 -29.41 15.24
CA ALA A 11 -5.21 -30.31 16.07
C ALA A 11 -6.50 -30.67 15.32
N ALA A 12 -6.45 -31.79 14.59
CA ALA A 12 -7.64 -32.47 14.11
C ALA A 12 -8.16 -33.34 15.27
N GLY A 13 -9.26 -32.89 15.89
CA GLY A 13 -9.97 -33.72 16.87
C GLY A 13 -10.55 -34.95 16.17
N ALA A 14 -9.92 -36.10 16.40
CA ALA A 14 -10.46 -37.38 15.99
C ALA A 14 -11.67 -37.71 16.90
N ILE A 15 -12.88 -37.61 16.32
CA ILE A 15 -14.10 -38.16 16.95
C ILE A 15 -14.00 -39.68 16.85
N ALA A 16 -13.78 -40.34 18.00
CA ALA A 16 -13.86 -41.76 18.12
C ALA A 16 -15.31 -42.24 17.84
N ILE A 17 -15.49 -42.97 16.75
CA ILE A 17 -16.74 -43.66 16.46
C ILE A 17 -16.83 -44.87 17.43
N ALA A 18 -17.55 -44.68 18.53
CA ALA A 18 -17.98 -45.81 19.35
C ALA A 18 -19.06 -46.57 18.58
N ALA A 19 -18.77 -47.80 18.22
CA ALA A 19 -19.75 -48.72 17.67
C ALA A 19 -20.83 -48.98 18.72
N ILE A 20 -21.97 -48.32 18.58
CA ILE A 20 -23.15 -48.59 19.40
C ILE A 20 -23.89 -49.74 18.75
N SER A 21 -23.94 -50.86 19.48
CA SER A 21 -24.79 -52.02 19.21
C SER A 21 -26.24 -51.60 18.97
N ALA A 22 -26.82 -52.09 17.88
CA ALA A 22 -28.19 -51.78 17.45
C ALA A 22 -29.20 -52.06 18.56
N PRO A 23 -30.07 -51.14 18.93
CA PRO A 23 -31.18 -51.41 19.78
C PRO A 23 -32.27 -52.15 18.98
N ARG A 24 -32.87 -53.12 19.62
CA ARG A 24 -34.05 -53.87 19.14
C ARG A 24 -35.10 -52.88 18.65
N VAL A 25 -35.53 -53.07 17.39
CA VAL A 25 -36.66 -52.37 16.80
C VAL A 25 -37.92 -52.72 17.59
N VAL A 26 -38.35 -51.80 18.45
CA VAL A 26 -39.73 -51.79 18.97
C VAL A 26 -40.59 -51.32 17.80
N ARG A 27 -41.41 -52.23 17.28
CA ARG A 27 -42.45 -51.90 16.31
C ARG A 27 -43.48 -51.01 17.00
N ALA A 28 -43.31 -49.69 16.87
CA ALA A 28 -44.36 -48.73 17.16
C ALA A 28 -45.51 -48.94 16.16
N GLN A 29 -46.72 -49.05 16.65
CA GLN A 29 -47.93 -49.14 15.86
C GLN A 29 -48.02 -47.92 14.93
N ARG A 30 -48.01 -48.16 13.62
CA ARG A 30 -48.19 -47.15 12.59
C ARG A 30 -49.64 -46.64 12.66
N SER A 31 -49.85 -45.46 13.23
CA SER A 31 -50.95 -44.61 12.83
C SER A 31 -50.76 -44.33 11.34
N GLY A 32 -51.77 -44.54 10.51
CA GLY A 32 -51.68 -44.51 9.06
C GLY A 32 -51.41 -43.11 8.47
N GLY A 33 -50.21 -42.61 8.68
CA GLY A 33 -49.70 -41.40 8.04
C GLY A 33 -49.13 -41.75 6.67
N GLN A 34 -49.57 -41.08 5.63
CA GLN A 34 -49.01 -41.17 4.28
C GLN A 34 -47.50 -40.88 4.36
N GLN A 35 -46.66 -41.80 3.86
CA GLN A 35 -45.20 -41.57 3.78
C GLN A 35 -44.90 -40.65 2.59
N PRO A 36 -43.94 -39.73 2.71
CA PRO A 36 -43.50 -38.91 1.59
C PRO A 36 -42.93 -39.81 0.48
N GLY A 37 -43.20 -39.44 -0.77
CA GLY A 37 -42.57 -40.07 -1.94
C GLY A 37 -41.04 -39.83 -1.95
N ALA A 38 -40.29 -40.66 -2.67
CA ALA A 38 -38.84 -40.52 -2.78
C ALA A 38 -38.41 -39.12 -3.29
N ASP A 39 -39.22 -38.52 -4.16
CA ASP A 39 -38.97 -37.22 -4.81
C ASP A 39 -39.70 -36.05 -4.15
N THR A 40 -40.38 -36.26 -3.03
CA THR A 40 -41.14 -35.18 -2.35
C THR A 40 -40.15 -34.19 -1.72
N PRO A 41 -40.20 -32.89 -2.10
CA PRO A 41 -39.36 -31.85 -1.48
C PRO A 41 -39.58 -31.79 0.02
N ARG A 42 -38.48 -31.61 0.76
CA ARG A 42 -38.47 -31.52 2.23
C ARG A 42 -38.09 -30.13 2.64
N ILE A 43 -38.90 -29.49 3.50
CA ILE A 43 -38.62 -28.13 3.99
C ILE A 43 -38.30 -28.13 5.49
N LEU A 44 -37.19 -27.48 5.84
CA LEU A 44 -36.82 -27.12 7.19
C LEU A 44 -37.31 -25.70 7.47
N ILE A 45 -38.23 -25.53 8.40
CA ILE A 45 -38.66 -24.22 8.89
C ILE A 45 -37.90 -23.94 10.18
N ALA A 46 -36.94 -23.00 10.08
CA ALA A 46 -36.04 -22.63 11.17
C ALA A 46 -36.75 -21.84 12.26
N THR A 47 -36.26 -21.86 13.48
CA THR A 47 -36.69 -20.91 14.52
C THR A 47 -36.31 -19.50 14.12
N CYS A 48 -37.29 -18.58 14.14
CA CYS A 48 -37.03 -17.19 13.72
C CYS A 48 -36.08 -16.48 14.70
N HIS A 49 -35.15 -15.71 14.15
CA HIS A 49 -34.29 -14.80 14.91
C HIS A 49 -35.11 -13.66 15.54
N THR A 50 -34.77 -13.26 16.77
CA THR A 50 -35.39 -12.14 17.45
C THR A 50 -34.32 -11.21 18.01
N PRO A 51 -34.53 -9.88 18.04
CA PRO A 51 -33.56 -8.92 18.59
C PRO A 51 -33.27 -9.14 20.07
N THR A 52 -34.20 -9.70 20.81
CA THR A 52 -34.08 -10.00 22.24
C THR A 52 -34.17 -11.50 22.49
N ALA A 53 -33.10 -12.11 22.98
CA ALA A 53 -32.99 -13.56 23.23
C ALA A 53 -33.96 -14.12 24.30
N SER A 54 -34.73 -13.27 24.99
CA SER A 54 -35.57 -13.63 26.13
C SER A 54 -37.05 -13.87 25.77
N THR A 55 -37.41 -13.87 24.49
CA THR A 55 -38.82 -14.02 24.06
C THR A 55 -39.05 -15.33 23.35
N THR A 56 -40.21 -15.97 23.57
CA THR A 56 -40.66 -17.15 22.81
C THR A 56 -41.13 -16.79 21.38
N LEU A 57 -41.15 -15.50 21.03
CA LEU A 57 -41.71 -14.99 19.78
C LEU A 57 -41.21 -15.73 18.54
N GLY A 58 -39.87 -15.92 18.45
CA GLY A 58 -39.27 -16.62 17.30
C GLY A 58 -39.72 -18.08 17.18
N VAL A 59 -39.88 -18.75 18.31
CA VAL A 59 -40.40 -20.13 18.40
C VAL A 59 -41.86 -20.19 18.02
N ASP A 60 -42.66 -19.25 18.58
CA ASP A 60 -44.12 -19.21 18.38
C ASP A 60 -44.45 -18.93 16.90
N VAL A 61 -43.75 -18.00 16.26
CA VAL A 61 -43.93 -17.71 14.82
C VAL A 61 -43.49 -18.90 13.98
N ALA A 62 -42.31 -19.48 14.22
CA ALA A 62 -41.83 -20.62 13.45
C ALA A 62 -42.75 -21.84 13.57
N GLU A 63 -43.28 -22.13 14.77
CA GLU A 63 -44.22 -23.24 14.99
C GLU A 63 -45.57 -22.99 14.33
N ALA A 64 -46.09 -21.76 14.41
CA ALA A 64 -47.34 -21.41 13.71
C ALA A 64 -47.16 -21.53 12.18
N VAL A 65 -46.05 -21.07 11.62
CA VAL A 65 -45.71 -21.22 10.19
C VAL A 65 -45.58 -22.70 9.82
N ARG A 66 -44.88 -23.49 10.60
CA ARG A 66 -44.67 -24.94 10.38
C ARG A 66 -46.03 -25.68 10.33
N SER A 67 -46.85 -25.43 11.33
CA SER A 67 -48.20 -26.02 11.41
C SER A 67 -49.09 -25.59 10.22
N ARG A 68 -49.02 -24.31 9.83
CA ARG A 68 -49.83 -23.80 8.71
C ARG A 68 -49.37 -24.39 7.38
N VAL A 69 -48.05 -24.39 7.09
CA VAL A 69 -47.49 -24.99 5.86
C VAL A 69 -47.82 -26.49 5.79
N GLN A 70 -47.81 -27.20 6.92
CA GLN A 70 -48.17 -28.62 6.98
C GLN A 70 -49.67 -28.87 6.73
N GLN A 71 -50.53 -27.97 7.16
CA GLN A 71 -51.98 -28.07 6.94
C GLN A 71 -52.39 -27.80 5.48
N GLU A 72 -51.72 -26.84 4.83
CA GLU A 72 -52.07 -26.42 3.46
C GLU A 72 -51.40 -27.28 2.37
N ASN A 73 -50.37 -28.09 2.72
CA ASN A 73 -49.69 -28.93 1.76
C ASN A 73 -49.88 -30.41 2.09
N SER A 74 -50.21 -31.21 1.07
CA SER A 74 -50.15 -32.66 1.24
C SER A 74 -48.73 -33.16 1.41
N VAL A 75 -48.54 -34.22 2.17
CA VAL A 75 -47.21 -34.86 2.41
C VAL A 75 -46.53 -35.29 1.11
N ARG A 76 -47.28 -35.46 0.00
CA ARG A 76 -46.73 -35.77 -1.32
C ARG A 76 -46.29 -34.53 -2.10
N GLN A 77 -46.76 -33.34 -1.73
CA GLN A 77 -46.38 -32.07 -2.37
C GLN A 77 -45.21 -31.39 -1.68
N LEU A 78 -45.22 -31.42 -0.32
CA LEU A 78 -44.18 -30.84 0.50
C LEU A 78 -44.13 -31.54 1.86
N TYR A 79 -42.97 -32.11 2.20
CA TYR A 79 -42.79 -32.71 3.51
C TYR A 79 -42.19 -31.68 4.47
N VAL A 80 -42.96 -31.25 5.45
CA VAL A 80 -42.50 -30.31 6.49
C VAL A 80 -41.82 -31.08 7.62
N LEU A 81 -40.57 -30.77 7.89
CA LEU A 81 -39.80 -31.38 9.00
C LEU A 81 -40.40 -31.00 10.35
N SER A 82 -40.63 -32.01 11.21
CA SER A 82 -41.26 -31.77 12.50
C SER A 82 -40.35 -31.03 13.47
N ARG A 83 -40.92 -30.21 14.37
CA ARG A 83 -40.17 -29.53 15.44
C ARG A 83 -39.40 -30.52 16.33
N ASN A 84 -40.00 -31.67 16.63
CA ASN A 84 -39.36 -32.69 17.45
C ASN A 84 -38.11 -33.27 16.79
N ASP A 85 -38.18 -33.57 15.48
CA ASP A 85 -37.00 -34.05 14.75
C ASP A 85 -35.92 -32.99 14.69
N ILE A 86 -36.26 -31.73 14.44
CA ILE A 86 -35.33 -30.59 14.44
C ILE A 86 -34.67 -30.48 15.82
N ASN A 87 -35.43 -30.48 16.91
CA ASN A 87 -34.89 -30.35 18.27
C ASN A 87 -34.03 -31.55 18.69
N ASN A 88 -34.36 -32.76 18.24
CA ASN A 88 -33.51 -33.92 18.47
C ASN A 88 -32.12 -33.77 17.81
N TYR A 89 -32.07 -33.25 16.59
CA TYR A 89 -30.79 -32.96 15.94
C TYR A 89 -30.05 -31.80 16.59
N LEU A 90 -30.73 -30.73 16.98
CA LEU A 90 -30.13 -29.59 17.67
C LEU A 90 -29.48 -30.06 18.97
N THR A 91 -30.21 -30.78 19.81
CA THR A 91 -29.70 -31.24 21.11
C THR A 91 -28.58 -32.27 20.99
N SER A 92 -28.66 -33.17 20.00
CA SER A 92 -27.57 -34.12 19.72
C SER A 92 -26.28 -33.44 19.19
N SER A 93 -26.44 -32.25 18.60
CA SER A 93 -25.32 -31.42 18.09
C SER A 93 -24.83 -30.38 19.11
N GLY A 94 -25.32 -30.41 20.36
CA GLY A 94 -24.89 -29.52 21.43
C GLY A 94 -25.58 -28.15 21.48
N TYR A 95 -26.60 -27.92 20.63
CA TYR A 95 -27.44 -26.73 20.69
C TYR A 95 -28.61 -26.94 21.68
N LYS A 96 -29.15 -25.83 22.17
CA LYS A 96 -30.41 -25.88 22.92
C LYS A 96 -31.58 -26.14 21.95
N ALA A 97 -32.63 -26.84 22.43
CA ALA A 97 -33.87 -26.95 21.68
C ALA A 97 -34.40 -25.56 21.28
N ASP A 98 -34.99 -25.48 20.10
CA ASP A 98 -35.55 -24.25 19.53
C ASP A 98 -34.53 -23.10 19.34
N SER A 99 -33.23 -23.40 19.27
CA SER A 99 -32.22 -22.39 18.97
C SER A 99 -32.42 -21.83 17.55
N ALA A 100 -32.36 -20.49 17.43
CA ALA A 100 -32.20 -19.84 16.15
C ALA A 100 -30.73 -20.02 15.71
N LEU A 101 -30.49 -20.53 14.51
CA LEU A 101 -29.20 -20.93 14.00
C LEU A 101 -28.63 -19.91 13.00
N SER A 102 -27.32 -19.79 12.93
CA SER A 102 -26.67 -19.07 11.84
C SER A 102 -26.98 -19.74 10.48
N VAL A 103 -26.82 -18.99 9.38
CA VAL A 103 -27.06 -19.53 8.03
C VAL A 103 -26.16 -20.73 7.72
N SER A 104 -24.92 -20.74 8.22
CA SER A 104 -23.99 -21.86 8.09
C SER A 104 -24.49 -23.10 8.84
N ASP A 105 -24.96 -22.93 10.07
CA ASP A 105 -25.46 -24.03 10.88
C ASP A 105 -26.79 -24.55 10.33
N LEU A 106 -27.65 -23.67 9.78
CA LEU A 106 -28.85 -24.08 9.08
C LEU A 106 -28.55 -24.96 7.87
N LYS A 107 -27.52 -24.65 7.10
CA LYS A 107 -27.04 -25.47 5.98
C LYS A 107 -26.65 -26.87 6.43
N GLU A 108 -25.83 -26.98 7.49
CA GLU A 108 -25.41 -28.28 8.01
C GLU A 108 -26.59 -29.07 8.59
N LEU A 109 -27.49 -28.42 9.33
CA LEU A 109 -28.68 -29.03 9.84
C LEU A 109 -29.60 -29.57 8.70
N ALA A 110 -29.83 -28.75 7.67
CA ALA A 110 -30.61 -29.12 6.51
C ALA A 110 -30.01 -30.33 5.77
N LYS A 111 -28.70 -30.38 5.62
CA LYS A 111 -27.99 -31.53 5.04
C LYS A 111 -28.16 -32.79 5.86
N LEU A 112 -28.03 -32.74 7.18
CA LEU A 112 -28.23 -33.86 8.09
C LEU A 112 -29.68 -34.38 8.02
N MET A 113 -30.64 -33.48 7.95
CA MET A 113 -32.08 -33.81 7.87
C MET A 113 -32.55 -34.10 6.45
N ARG A 114 -31.66 -34.02 5.45
CA ARG A 114 -31.99 -34.17 4.02
C ARG A 114 -33.14 -33.24 3.59
N ALA A 115 -33.05 -31.98 4.04
CA ALA A 115 -33.96 -30.96 3.55
C ALA A 115 -33.49 -30.45 2.17
N ASP A 116 -34.45 -30.12 1.30
CA ASP A 116 -34.22 -29.50 -0.01
C ASP A 116 -34.33 -27.98 0.09
N GLU A 117 -35.20 -27.52 0.97
CA GLU A 117 -35.60 -26.14 1.15
C GLU A 117 -35.48 -25.75 2.63
N ILE A 118 -35.11 -24.52 2.90
CA ILE A 118 -35.02 -23.92 4.24
C ILE A 118 -35.87 -22.65 4.22
N LEU A 119 -36.78 -22.50 5.16
CA LEU A 119 -37.41 -21.22 5.45
C LEU A 119 -36.75 -20.63 6.69
N ASP A 120 -35.98 -19.55 6.49
CA ASP A 120 -35.35 -18.77 7.54
C ASP A 120 -36.14 -17.48 7.77
N CYS A 121 -36.18 -16.97 9.01
CA CYS A 121 -37.00 -15.80 9.35
C CYS A 121 -36.43 -15.00 10.50
N THR A 122 -36.82 -13.72 10.53
CA THR A 122 -36.70 -12.84 11.70
C THR A 122 -38.09 -12.43 12.16
N ALA A 123 -38.28 -12.24 13.47
CA ALA A 123 -39.53 -11.77 14.02
C ALA A 123 -39.28 -10.69 15.09
N THR A 124 -39.93 -9.56 14.97
CA THR A 124 -39.75 -8.42 15.87
C THR A 124 -41.12 -7.97 16.39
N LYS A 125 -41.23 -7.72 17.69
CA LYS A 125 -42.44 -7.19 18.30
C LYS A 125 -42.63 -5.72 17.92
N THR A 126 -43.82 -5.34 17.50
CA THR A 126 -44.20 -3.98 17.17
C THR A 126 -45.36 -3.51 18.07
N PRO A 127 -45.64 -2.21 18.21
CA PRO A 127 -46.77 -1.72 19.02
C PRO A 127 -48.13 -2.26 18.58
N GLY A 128 -48.28 -2.65 17.30
CA GLY A 128 -49.53 -3.15 16.73
C GLY A 128 -49.57 -4.67 16.51
N GLY A 129 -48.54 -5.41 16.95
CA GLY A 129 -48.44 -6.85 16.70
C GLY A 129 -47.01 -7.32 16.55
N LEU A 130 -46.65 -7.81 15.36
CA LEU A 130 -45.28 -8.22 15.04
C LEU A 130 -44.97 -7.95 13.57
N HIS A 131 -43.70 -7.73 13.32
CA HIS A 131 -43.08 -7.68 11.99
C HIS A 131 -42.26 -8.96 11.77
N ALA A 132 -42.40 -9.55 10.58
CA ALA A 132 -41.62 -10.74 10.20
C ALA A 132 -41.08 -10.61 8.79
N ASP A 133 -39.78 -10.88 8.65
CA ASP A 133 -39.14 -11.08 7.37
C ASP A 133 -38.77 -12.55 7.23
N ALA A 134 -39.07 -13.13 6.07
CA ALA A 134 -38.76 -14.53 5.81
C ALA A 134 -38.11 -14.68 4.43
N ARG A 135 -37.30 -15.73 4.27
CA ARG A 135 -36.68 -16.09 3.00
C ARG A 135 -36.62 -17.59 2.81
N LEU A 136 -36.93 -18.00 1.59
CA LEU A 136 -36.80 -19.38 1.15
C LEU A 136 -35.37 -19.56 0.61
N MET A 137 -34.59 -20.48 1.19
CA MET A 137 -33.26 -20.83 0.73
C MET A 137 -33.23 -22.26 0.21
N LEU A 138 -32.31 -22.53 -0.73
CA LEU A 138 -32.06 -23.90 -1.18
C LEU A 138 -30.99 -24.53 -0.30
N ALA A 139 -31.28 -25.68 0.31
CA ALA A 139 -30.37 -26.31 1.30
C ALA A 139 -29.02 -26.70 0.73
N ARG A 140 -28.90 -26.98 -0.57
CA ARG A 140 -27.64 -27.31 -1.25
C ARG A 140 -26.69 -26.09 -1.35
N ASP A 141 -27.27 -24.87 -1.48
CA ASP A 141 -26.53 -23.61 -1.53
C ASP A 141 -27.41 -22.50 -0.96
N VAL A 142 -27.15 -22.13 0.29
CA VAL A 142 -27.93 -21.13 1.03
C VAL A 142 -27.76 -19.70 0.50
N SER A 143 -26.81 -19.45 -0.41
CA SER A 143 -26.70 -18.17 -1.14
C SER A 143 -27.81 -18.02 -2.20
N LEU A 144 -28.42 -19.13 -2.60
CA LEU A 144 -29.60 -19.18 -3.47
C LEU A 144 -30.84 -18.99 -2.62
N ALA A 145 -31.16 -17.72 -2.37
CA ALA A 145 -32.28 -17.31 -1.51
C ALA A 145 -33.31 -16.50 -2.29
N GLN A 146 -34.58 -16.72 -1.93
CA GLN A 146 -35.74 -15.96 -2.37
C GLN A 146 -36.30 -15.23 -1.14
N PRO A 147 -36.06 -13.91 -0.99
CA PRO A 147 -36.74 -13.13 0.03
C PRO A 147 -38.24 -13.14 -0.23
N LEU A 148 -39.03 -13.29 0.83
CA LEU A 148 -40.48 -13.11 0.80
C LEU A 148 -40.80 -11.66 1.16
N PRO A 149 -41.94 -11.11 0.74
CA PRO A 149 -42.37 -9.79 1.16
C PRO A 149 -42.44 -9.67 2.68
N SER A 150 -41.98 -8.51 3.21
CA SER A 150 -42.08 -8.21 4.64
C SER A 150 -43.52 -8.24 5.14
N ILE A 151 -43.74 -8.79 6.31
CA ILE A 151 -45.08 -9.09 6.85
C ILE A 151 -45.30 -8.33 8.15
N GLU A 152 -46.34 -7.51 8.16
CA GLU A 152 -46.91 -6.97 9.38
C GLU A 152 -48.09 -7.85 9.80
N ALA A 153 -48.13 -8.33 11.04
CA ALA A 153 -49.11 -9.27 11.54
C ALA A 153 -49.56 -8.91 12.95
N LYS A 154 -50.81 -9.27 13.29
CA LYS A 154 -51.38 -9.04 14.61
C LYS A 154 -50.79 -10.00 15.66
N ASP A 155 -50.59 -11.25 15.24
CA ASP A 155 -50.06 -12.33 16.07
C ASP A 155 -49.33 -13.39 15.22
N ALA A 156 -48.78 -14.42 15.86
CA ALA A 156 -48.06 -15.51 15.18
C ALA A 156 -48.92 -16.28 14.18
N GLY A 157 -50.22 -16.44 14.45
CA GLY A 157 -51.15 -17.13 13.55
C GLY A 157 -51.44 -16.31 12.29
N ASP A 158 -51.56 -14.99 12.41
CA ASP A 158 -51.69 -14.10 11.26
C ASP A 158 -50.41 -14.04 10.43
N ALA A 159 -49.24 -14.00 11.10
CA ALA A 159 -47.95 -14.11 10.43
C ALA A 159 -47.84 -15.41 9.64
N ALA A 160 -48.20 -16.54 10.25
CA ALA A 160 -48.14 -17.85 9.62
C ALA A 160 -49.00 -17.94 8.35
N ARG A 161 -50.23 -17.37 8.35
CA ARG A 161 -51.10 -17.34 7.15
C ARG A 161 -50.45 -16.53 6.01
N LYS A 162 -49.83 -15.41 6.35
CA LYS A 162 -49.19 -14.53 5.37
C LYS A 162 -47.91 -15.14 4.83
N VAL A 163 -47.02 -15.65 5.72
CA VAL A 163 -45.78 -16.34 5.31
C VAL A 163 -46.07 -17.56 4.43
N GLU A 164 -47.06 -18.38 4.79
CA GLU A 164 -47.42 -19.57 4.01
C GLU A 164 -47.89 -19.20 2.60
N ARG A 165 -48.71 -18.16 2.44
CA ARG A 165 -49.16 -17.69 1.13
C ARG A 165 -47.97 -17.21 0.28
N GLU A 166 -47.10 -16.36 0.82
CA GLU A 166 -45.94 -15.84 0.11
C GLU A 166 -44.96 -16.98 -0.24
N LEU A 167 -44.75 -17.94 0.66
CA LEU A 167 -43.95 -19.14 0.42
C LEU A 167 -44.52 -19.98 -0.72
N THR A 168 -45.83 -20.19 -0.72
CA THR A 168 -46.53 -20.95 -1.77
C THR A 168 -46.42 -20.26 -3.12
N ASP A 169 -46.51 -18.93 -3.15
CA ASP A 169 -46.35 -18.15 -4.38
C ASP A 169 -44.91 -18.21 -4.90
N ALA A 170 -43.94 -18.02 -4.03
CA ALA A 170 -42.52 -18.13 -4.39
C ALA A 170 -42.13 -19.52 -4.92
N ARG A 171 -42.72 -20.58 -4.36
CA ARG A 171 -42.48 -21.96 -4.80
C ARG A 171 -43.06 -22.29 -6.19
N LYS A 172 -43.99 -21.50 -6.73
CA LYS A 172 -44.54 -21.69 -8.10
C LYS A 172 -43.46 -21.57 -9.17
N ALA A 173 -42.43 -20.79 -8.93
CA ALA A 173 -41.28 -20.61 -9.85
C ALA A 173 -40.21 -21.69 -9.74
N LEU A 174 -40.17 -22.48 -8.64
CA LEU A 174 -39.08 -23.46 -8.41
C LEU A 174 -38.96 -24.56 -9.49
N PRO A 175 -40.03 -25.12 -10.07
CA PRO A 175 -39.88 -26.10 -11.15
C PRO A 175 -39.12 -25.54 -12.37
N GLU A 176 -39.41 -24.30 -12.76
CA GLU A 176 -38.73 -23.64 -13.86
C GLU A 176 -37.28 -23.25 -13.50
N TYR A 177 -37.10 -22.83 -12.25
CA TYR A 177 -35.74 -22.60 -11.73
C TYR A 177 -34.89 -23.86 -11.80
N ARG A 178 -35.40 -25.04 -11.40
CA ARG A 178 -34.70 -26.33 -11.50
C ARG A 178 -34.37 -26.70 -12.95
N ARG A 179 -35.28 -26.40 -13.92
CA ARG A 179 -35.01 -26.56 -15.36
C ARG A 179 -33.87 -25.64 -15.81
N CYS A 180 -33.90 -24.39 -15.38
CA CYS A 180 -32.86 -23.43 -15.67
C CYS A 180 -31.48 -23.91 -15.18
N GLU A 181 -31.39 -24.38 -13.93
CA GLU A 181 -30.13 -24.91 -13.38
C GLU A 181 -29.63 -26.14 -14.13
N THR A 182 -30.51 -27.04 -14.51
CA THR A 182 -30.14 -28.21 -15.30
C THR A 182 -29.54 -27.76 -16.64
N ALA A 183 -30.20 -26.82 -17.31
CA ALA A 183 -29.70 -26.25 -18.56
C ALA A 183 -28.36 -25.51 -18.39
N LEU A 184 -28.19 -24.79 -17.27
CA LEU A 184 -26.87 -24.15 -16.96
C LEU A 184 -25.76 -25.18 -16.80
N ARG A 185 -26.03 -26.28 -16.09
CA ARG A 185 -25.07 -27.37 -15.90
C ARG A 185 -24.70 -28.06 -17.22
N ASP A 186 -25.69 -28.20 -18.10
CA ASP A 186 -25.49 -28.76 -19.43
C ASP A 186 -24.92 -27.74 -20.44
N GLN A 187 -24.60 -26.52 -20.00
CA GLN A 187 -24.07 -25.41 -20.81
C GLN A 187 -25.04 -24.96 -21.94
N LYS A 188 -26.33 -25.20 -21.77
CA LYS A 188 -27.40 -24.81 -22.70
C LYS A 188 -27.96 -23.43 -22.33
N TRP A 189 -27.14 -22.39 -22.53
CA TRP A 189 -27.42 -21.04 -22.03
C TRP A 189 -28.76 -20.45 -22.51
N ALA A 190 -29.15 -20.70 -23.75
CA ALA A 190 -30.42 -20.22 -24.31
C ALA A 190 -31.63 -20.90 -23.65
N GLU A 191 -31.55 -22.23 -23.43
CA GLU A 191 -32.57 -22.99 -22.72
C GLU A 191 -32.69 -22.56 -21.26
N ALA A 192 -31.53 -22.34 -20.61
CA ALA A 192 -31.49 -21.82 -19.24
C ALA A 192 -32.18 -20.45 -19.14
N ALA A 193 -31.87 -19.52 -20.04
CA ALA A 193 -32.52 -18.20 -20.06
C ALA A 193 -34.03 -18.29 -20.35
N ALA A 194 -34.47 -19.22 -21.22
CA ALA A 194 -35.88 -19.45 -21.48
C ALA A 194 -36.61 -19.98 -20.25
N ALA A 195 -36.06 -20.98 -19.57
CA ALA A 195 -36.63 -21.54 -18.34
C ALA A 195 -36.68 -20.49 -17.20
N ALA A 196 -35.62 -19.68 -17.05
CA ALA A 196 -35.59 -18.60 -16.07
C ALA A 196 -36.72 -17.57 -16.33
N ARG A 197 -36.93 -17.17 -17.58
CA ARG A 197 -38.01 -16.27 -17.96
C ARG A 197 -39.40 -16.90 -17.71
N ALA A 198 -39.53 -18.20 -17.92
CA ALA A 198 -40.79 -18.92 -17.59
C ALA A 198 -41.06 -18.90 -16.07
N GLY A 199 -39.99 -19.02 -15.24
CA GLY A 199 -40.10 -18.85 -13.80
C GLY A 199 -40.54 -17.43 -13.40
N LEU A 200 -39.96 -16.40 -14.03
CA LEU A 200 -40.35 -15.00 -13.82
C LEU A 200 -41.79 -14.68 -14.29
N ALA A 201 -42.30 -15.41 -15.26
CA ALA A 201 -43.71 -15.29 -15.67
C ALA A 201 -44.68 -15.86 -14.62
N LYS A 202 -44.21 -16.79 -13.75
CA LYS A 202 -44.99 -17.34 -12.63
C LYS A 202 -44.90 -16.50 -11.38
N ASP A 203 -43.71 -15.95 -11.13
CA ASP A 203 -43.39 -15.02 -10.04
C ASP A 203 -42.40 -13.97 -10.54
N ALA A 204 -42.91 -12.76 -10.80
CA ALA A 204 -42.13 -11.65 -11.34
C ALA A 204 -41.01 -11.20 -10.38
N ASN A 205 -41.13 -11.49 -9.08
CA ASN A 205 -40.17 -11.18 -8.03
C ASN A 205 -39.24 -12.36 -7.69
N SER A 206 -39.29 -13.45 -8.50
CA SER A 206 -38.45 -14.61 -8.25
C SER A 206 -36.99 -14.29 -8.37
N THR A 207 -36.31 -14.07 -7.22
CA THR A 207 -34.89 -13.85 -7.12
C THR A 207 -34.11 -15.06 -7.65
N LEU A 208 -34.54 -16.28 -7.33
CA LEU A 208 -33.90 -17.51 -7.82
C LEU A 208 -33.94 -17.60 -9.36
N SER A 209 -35.11 -17.32 -9.99
CA SER A 209 -35.19 -17.28 -11.45
C SER A 209 -34.34 -16.17 -12.05
N SER A 210 -34.30 -14.99 -11.40
CA SER A 210 -33.44 -13.88 -11.81
C SER A 210 -31.95 -14.22 -11.71
N LEU A 211 -31.52 -14.87 -10.63
CA LEU A 211 -30.14 -15.34 -10.46
C LEU A 211 -29.75 -16.33 -11.56
N CYS A 212 -30.62 -17.27 -11.88
CA CYS A 212 -30.38 -18.22 -12.97
C CYS A 212 -30.33 -17.52 -14.34
N LEU A 213 -31.21 -16.55 -14.61
CA LEU A 213 -31.18 -15.73 -15.83
C LEU A 213 -29.89 -14.93 -15.95
N MET A 214 -29.44 -14.32 -14.85
CA MET A 214 -28.19 -13.58 -14.79
C MET A 214 -27.01 -14.48 -15.14
N SER A 215 -26.95 -15.69 -14.55
CA SER A 215 -25.91 -16.68 -14.85
C SER A 215 -25.96 -17.15 -16.30
N ALA A 216 -27.16 -17.39 -16.86
CA ALA A 216 -27.33 -17.75 -18.27
C ALA A 216 -26.82 -16.67 -19.22
N TYR A 217 -27.02 -15.38 -18.88
CA TYR A 217 -26.47 -14.27 -19.65
C TYR A 217 -24.96 -14.13 -19.51
N GLN A 218 -24.43 -14.31 -18.29
CA GLN A 218 -23.01 -14.23 -18.02
C GLN A 218 -22.23 -15.30 -18.79
N TYR A 219 -22.59 -16.58 -18.63
CA TYR A 219 -21.90 -17.70 -19.26
C TYR A 219 -22.21 -17.80 -20.75
N GLY A 220 -23.41 -17.40 -21.17
CA GLY A 220 -23.81 -17.31 -22.57
C GLY A 220 -23.24 -16.09 -23.32
N LYS A 221 -22.40 -15.28 -22.65
CA LYS A 221 -21.74 -14.08 -23.22
C LYS A 221 -22.73 -13.10 -23.86
N SER A 222 -23.88 -12.89 -23.22
CA SER A 222 -24.95 -12.00 -23.74
C SER A 222 -24.62 -10.50 -23.55
N GLY A 223 -23.40 -10.18 -23.14
CA GLY A 223 -22.93 -8.83 -22.90
C GLY A 223 -23.24 -8.27 -21.49
N PRO A 224 -22.43 -7.29 -21.03
CA PRO A 224 -22.53 -6.76 -19.68
C PRO A 224 -23.85 -6.06 -19.38
N ASP A 225 -24.51 -5.45 -20.39
CA ASP A 225 -25.80 -4.77 -20.21
C ASP A 225 -26.92 -5.74 -19.81
N SER A 226 -26.92 -6.96 -20.38
CA SER A 226 -27.93 -7.97 -20.07
C SER A 226 -27.76 -8.49 -18.64
N VAL A 227 -26.51 -8.75 -18.22
CA VAL A 227 -26.17 -9.16 -16.85
C VAL A 227 -26.52 -8.05 -15.86
N LEU A 228 -26.13 -6.82 -16.15
CA LEU A 228 -26.33 -5.67 -15.26
C LEU A 228 -27.82 -5.40 -14.99
N ARG A 229 -28.65 -5.42 -16.03
CA ARG A 229 -30.11 -5.20 -15.90
C ARG A 229 -30.76 -6.18 -14.90
N VAL A 230 -30.35 -7.45 -14.99
CA VAL A 230 -30.90 -8.49 -14.09
C VAL A 230 -30.31 -8.35 -12.69
N ALA A 231 -28.99 -8.10 -12.59
CA ALA A 231 -28.33 -7.89 -11.31
C ALA A 231 -28.91 -6.69 -10.53
N GLU A 232 -29.14 -5.56 -11.21
CA GLU A 232 -29.79 -4.39 -10.61
C GLU A 232 -31.21 -4.66 -10.16
N GLN A 233 -31.96 -5.48 -10.90
CA GLN A 233 -33.31 -5.90 -10.48
C GLN A 233 -33.25 -6.74 -9.21
N ILE A 234 -32.33 -7.70 -9.13
CA ILE A 234 -32.14 -8.51 -7.92
C ILE A 234 -31.76 -7.61 -6.74
N ILE A 235 -30.81 -6.68 -6.91
CA ILE A 235 -30.36 -5.76 -5.85
C ILE A 235 -31.50 -4.84 -5.35
N ARG A 236 -32.49 -4.54 -6.19
CA ARG A 236 -33.68 -3.77 -5.76
C ARG A 236 -34.64 -4.59 -4.89
N THR A 237 -34.80 -5.88 -5.18
CA THR A 237 -35.67 -6.78 -4.42
C THR A 237 -34.96 -7.42 -3.21
N ASP A 238 -33.66 -7.68 -3.35
CA ASP A 238 -32.79 -8.22 -2.31
C ASP A 238 -31.50 -7.40 -2.23
N SER A 239 -31.53 -6.37 -1.39
CA SER A 239 -30.41 -5.44 -1.21
C SER A 239 -29.18 -6.06 -0.56
N THR A 240 -29.26 -7.32 -0.12
CA THR A 240 -28.19 -8.08 0.51
C THR A 240 -27.61 -9.19 -0.38
N ASN A 241 -28.11 -9.31 -1.61
CA ASN A 241 -27.68 -10.36 -2.52
C ASN A 241 -26.25 -10.15 -3.03
N THR A 242 -25.31 -10.85 -2.42
CA THR A 242 -23.88 -10.71 -2.72
C THR A 242 -23.53 -11.18 -4.13
N LEU A 243 -24.22 -12.20 -4.65
CA LEU A 243 -23.97 -12.71 -6.01
C LEU A 243 -24.37 -11.68 -7.07
N ALA A 244 -25.55 -11.07 -6.92
CA ALA A 244 -25.98 -10.01 -7.82
C ALA A 244 -25.07 -8.79 -7.76
N MET A 245 -24.63 -8.38 -6.55
CA MET A 245 -23.69 -7.27 -6.40
C MET A 245 -22.33 -7.56 -7.06
N ARG A 246 -21.77 -8.77 -6.91
CA ARG A 246 -20.51 -9.16 -7.57
C ARG A 246 -20.64 -9.06 -9.09
N ASN A 247 -21.71 -9.64 -9.66
CA ASN A 247 -21.96 -9.57 -11.10
C ASN A 247 -22.20 -8.13 -11.60
N ALA A 248 -22.85 -7.28 -10.81
CA ALA A 248 -23.00 -5.87 -11.14
C ALA A 248 -21.67 -5.14 -11.14
N VAL A 249 -20.77 -5.40 -10.17
CA VAL A 249 -19.41 -4.84 -10.14
C VAL A 249 -18.64 -5.22 -11.40
N ASP A 250 -18.65 -6.51 -11.76
CA ASP A 250 -17.95 -7.01 -12.95
C ASP A 250 -18.50 -6.37 -14.24
N ALA A 251 -19.83 -6.27 -14.34
CA ALA A 251 -20.49 -5.66 -15.50
C ALA A 251 -20.22 -4.15 -15.61
N TYR A 252 -20.25 -3.39 -14.49
CA TYR A 252 -19.87 -1.98 -14.47
C TYR A 252 -18.39 -1.79 -14.84
N THR A 253 -17.52 -2.66 -14.35
CA THR A 253 -16.08 -2.63 -14.68
C THR A 253 -15.85 -2.88 -16.16
N ALA A 254 -16.53 -3.89 -16.74
CA ALA A 254 -16.46 -4.19 -18.17
C ALA A 254 -16.96 -3.04 -19.05
N LYS A 255 -17.89 -2.22 -18.56
CA LYS A 255 -18.41 -1.02 -19.23
C LYS A 255 -17.54 0.23 -18.99
N GLY A 256 -16.51 0.17 -18.17
CA GLY A 256 -15.70 1.32 -17.76
C GLY A 256 -16.41 2.27 -16.77
N ASP A 257 -17.58 1.90 -16.25
CA ASP A 257 -18.30 2.67 -15.22
C ASP A 257 -17.71 2.40 -13.83
N THR A 258 -16.51 2.89 -13.62
CA THR A 258 -15.75 2.71 -12.37
C THR A 258 -16.47 3.29 -11.15
N THR A 259 -17.26 4.34 -11.34
CA THR A 259 -17.99 4.98 -10.25
C THR A 259 -19.04 4.05 -9.67
N ARG A 260 -19.92 3.46 -10.53
CA ARG A 260 -20.94 2.53 -10.06
C ARG A 260 -20.34 1.20 -9.61
N ALA A 261 -19.26 0.74 -10.24
CA ALA A 261 -18.53 -0.45 -9.77
C ALA A 261 -18.08 -0.27 -8.31
N VAL A 262 -17.43 0.84 -7.98
CA VAL A 262 -16.98 1.17 -6.62
C VAL A 262 -18.16 1.30 -5.65
N GLN A 263 -19.20 2.05 -6.00
CA GLN A 263 -20.39 2.20 -5.15
C GLN A 263 -21.05 0.85 -4.83
N THR A 264 -21.14 -0.03 -5.83
CA THR A 264 -21.70 -1.38 -5.64
C THR A 264 -20.79 -2.24 -4.79
N MET A 265 -19.45 -2.15 -4.97
CA MET A 265 -18.48 -2.86 -4.16
C MET A 265 -18.49 -2.39 -2.69
N VAL A 266 -18.71 -1.09 -2.44
CA VAL A 266 -18.90 -0.55 -1.09
C VAL A 266 -20.11 -1.17 -0.40
N ARG A 267 -21.25 -1.27 -1.14
CA ARG A 267 -22.46 -1.94 -0.62
C ARG A 267 -22.20 -3.42 -0.34
N LEU A 268 -21.52 -4.11 -1.26
CA LEU A 268 -21.12 -5.51 -1.10
C LEU A 268 -20.23 -5.71 0.14
N ALA A 269 -19.27 -4.83 0.38
CA ALA A 269 -18.35 -4.92 1.52
C ALA A 269 -19.04 -4.74 2.89
N ARG A 270 -20.23 -4.14 2.95
CA ARG A 270 -21.04 -4.06 4.16
C ARG A 270 -21.75 -5.37 4.47
N VAL A 271 -22.12 -6.12 3.43
CA VAL A 271 -22.84 -7.41 3.55
C VAL A 271 -21.85 -8.57 3.65
N ASP A 272 -20.76 -8.52 2.89
CA ASP A 272 -19.74 -9.54 2.83
C ASP A 272 -18.37 -8.95 3.21
N PRO A 273 -17.93 -9.10 4.46
CA PRO A 273 -16.65 -8.59 4.92
C PRO A 273 -15.45 -9.14 4.15
N THR A 274 -15.57 -10.30 3.51
CA THR A 274 -14.43 -10.94 2.80
C THR A 274 -13.95 -10.13 1.58
N VAL A 275 -14.81 -9.28 1.01
CA VAL A 275 -14.45 -8.45 -0.15
C VAL A 275 -13.86 -7.10 0.22
N ARG A 276 -13.82 -6.73 1.50
CA ARG A 276 -13.35 -5.43 1.98
C ARG A 276 -11.91 -5.16 1.55
N GLN A 277 -11.05 -6.16 1.65
CA GLN A 277 -9.65 -6.04 1.25
C GLN A 277 -9.51 -5.83 -0.27
N THR A 278 -10.32 -6.53 -1.06
CA THR A 278 -10.36 -6.35 -2.53
C THR A 278 -10.80 -4.93 -2.89
N LEU A 279 -11.86 -4.42 -2.24
CA LEU A 279 -12.34 -3.06 -2.44
C LEU A 279 -11.24 -2.03 -2.16
N LEU A 280 -10.54 -2.15 -1.05
CA LEU A 280 -9.46 -1.23 -0.70
C LEU A 280 -8.30 -1.30 -1.70
N GLY A 281 -7.97 -2.50 -2.18
CA GLY A 281 -6.99 -2.69 -3.25
C GLY A 281 -7.39 -1.99 -4.56
N MET A 282 -8.65 -2.12 -4.97
CA MET A 282 -9.19 -1.45 -6.16
C MET A 282 -9.12 0.08 -6.02
N LEU A 283 -9.56 0.62 -4.90
CA LEU A 283 -9.53 2.06 -4.65
C LEU A 283 -8.11 2.62 -4.60
N GLY A 284 -7.18 1.86 -4.04
CA GLY A 284 -5.75 2.17 -4.05
C GLY A 284 -5.17 2.20 -5.47
N ALA A 285 -5.47 1.19 -6.28
CA ALA A 285 -5.02 1.10 -7.67
C ALA A 285 -5.61 2.23 -8.55
N MET A 286 -6.82 2.69 -8.25
CA MET A 286 -7.47 3.80 -8.94
C MET A 286 -6.96 5.18 -8.50
N ASN A 287 -6.07 5.25 -7.53
CA ASN A 287 -5.56 6.49 -6.91
C ASN A 287 -6.69 7.45 -6.49
N LYS A 288 -7.73 6.90 -5.84
CA LYS A 288 -8.89 7.62 -5.31
C LYS A 288 -8.97 7.49 -3.78
N PRO A 289 -7.99 8.06 -3.06
CA PRO A 289 -7.95 7.95 -1.61
C PRO A 289 -9.15 8.60 -0.92
N GLU A 290 -9.74 9.61 -1.53
CA GLU A 290 -10.94 10.31 -1.03
C GLU A 290 -12.17 9.38 -0.89
N LEU A 291 -12.29 8.37 -1.76
CA LEU A 291 -13.36 7.36 -1.68
C LEU A 291 -12.99 6.20 -0.74
N ALA A 292 -11.70 5.88 -0.66
CA ALA A 292 -11.21 4.76 0.15
C ALA A 292 -11.14 5.08 1.64
N LEU A 293 -10.75 6.31 2.01
CA LEU A 293 -10.56 6.73 3.40
C LEU A 293 -11.80 6.58 4.28
N PRO A 294 -13.03 7.00 3.86
CA PRO A 294 -14.23 6.79 4.66
C PRO A 294 -14.48 5.30 4.95
N ILE A 295 -14.28 4.45 3.94
CA ILE A 295 -14.47 3.00 4.05
C ILE A 295 -13.45 2.37 5.00
N ALA A 296 -12.17 2.72 4.84
CA ALA A 296 -11.12 2.24 5.73
C ALA A 296 -11.34 2.67 7.18
N ASN A 297 -11.84 3.89 7.41
CA ASN A 297 -12.17 4.39 8.74
C ASN A 297 -13.39 3.68 9.34
N GLU A 298 -14.46 3.40 8.54
CA GLU A 298 -15.61 2.62 8.98
C GLU A 298 -15.18 1.20 9.39
N MET A 299 -14.35 0.54 8.58
CA MET A 299 -13.82 -0.79 8.90
C MET A 299 -12.94 -0.79 10.15
N LEU A 300 -12.16 0.28 10.38
CA LEU A 300 -11.36 0.43 11.59
C LEU A 300 -12.20 0.74 12.82
N ALA A 301 -13.36 1.37 12.67
CA ALA A 301 -14.31 1.54 13.77
C ALA A 301 -14.83 0.19 14.27
N ASP A 302 -15.07 -0.76 13.36
CA ASP A 302 -15.48 -2.13 13.71
C ASP A 302 -14.31 -2.97 14.27
N ASN A 303 -13.07 -2.71 13.83
CA ASN A 303 -11.87 -3.43 14.26
C ASN A 303 -10.64 -2.49 14.39
N PRO A 304 -10.54 -1.69 15.48
CA PRO A 304 -9.55 -0.63 15.62
C PRO A 304 -8.08 -1.07 15.60
N GLY A 305 -7.83 -2.34 15.89
CA GLY A 305 -6.47 -2.90 15.99
C GLY A 305 -6.00 -3.66 14.75
N ASP A 306 -6.79 -3.72 13.66
CA ASP A 306 -6.40 -4.49 12.46
C ASP A 306 -5.18 -3.86 11.76
N PRO A 307 -4.01 -4.56 11.78
CA PRO A 307 -2.77 -4.01 11.22
C PRO A 307 -2.84 -3.79 9.71
N GLN A 308 -3.65 -4.57 8.98
CA GLN A 308 -3.79 -4.44 7.53
C GLN A 308 -4.60 -3.19 7.18
N LEU A 309 -5.66 -2.92 7.92
CA LEU A 309 -6.46 -1.71 7.77
C LEU A 309 -5.68 -0.44 8.17
N LEU A 310 -4.90 -0.51 9.25
CA LEU A 310 -4.03 0.59 9.67
C LEU A 310 -2.97 0.89 8.61
N ARG A 311 -2.32 -0.13 8.06
CA ARG A 311 -1.41 0.01 6.92
C ARG A 311 -2.09 0.66 5.73
N MET A 312 -3.29 0.21 5.39
CA MET A 312 -4.04 0.75 4.25
C MET A 312 -4.38 2.22 4.47
N ARG A 313 -4.86 2.58 5.65
CA ARG A 313 -5.15 3.98 6.01
C ARG A 313 -3.92 4.87 5.90
N PHE A 314 -2.76 4.39 6.38
CA PHE A 314 -1.47 5.07 6.21
C PHE A 314 -1.17 5.35 4.73
N LEU A 315 -1.27 4.32 3.87
CA LEU A 315 -1.01 4.46 2.44
C LEU A 315 -1.99 5.41 1.74
N LEU A 316 -3.26 5.36 2.13
CA LEU A 316 -4.30 6.23 1.59
C LEU A 316 -4.06 7.70 1.95
N TYR A 317 -3.73 8.02 3.21
CA TYR A 317 -3.36 9.39 3.59
C TYR A 317 -2.10 9.86 2.87
N ALA A 318 -1.10 8.99 2.72
CA ALA A 318 0.12 9.32 1.98
C ALA A 318 -0.17 9.63 0.50
N SER A 319 -1.01 8.83 -0.17
CA SER A 319 -1.41 9.07 -1.56
C SER A 319 -2.28 10.32 -1.73
N ALA A 320 -3.11 10.63 -0.74
CA ALA A 320 -3.88 11.87 -0.68
C ALA A 320 -3.03 13.11 -0.39
N LYS A 321 -1.72 12.93 -0.12
CA LYS A 321 -0.81 13.99 0.35
C LYS A 321 -1.27 14.66 1.65
N ASP A 322 -2.10 13.98 2.44
CA ASP A 322 -2.45 14.40 3.79
C ASP A 322 -1.34 13.92 4.75
N TYR A 323 -0.20 14.59 4.66
CA TYR A 323 1.03 14.18 5.32
C TYR A 323 0.89 14.10 6.83
N LYS A 324 0.17 15.04 7.43
CA LYS A 324 -0.07 15.06 8.88
C LYS A 324 -0.82 13.81 9.36
N ARG A 325 -1.93 13.45 8.68
CA ARG A 325 -2.68 12.24 9.02
C ARG A 325 -1.94 10.97 8.63
N ALA A 326 -1.15 10.99 7.55
CA ALA A 326 -0.30 9.87 7.17
C ALA A 326 0.74 9.55 8.26
N LEU A 327 1.44 10.55 8.81
CA LEU A 327 2.39 10.34 9.91
C LEU A 327 1.71 9.75 11.15
N ALA A 328 0.54 10.29 11.53
CA ALA A 328 -0.23 9.77 12.66
C ALA A 328 -0.68 8.31 12.43
N ALA A 329 -1.19 8.00 11.23
CA ALA A 329 -1.60 6.63 10.88
C ALA A 329 -0.42 5.65 10.84
N GLY A 330 0.76 6.09 10.43
CA GLY A 330 1.98 5.29 10.48
C GLY A 330 2.42 4.95 11.90
N GLU A 331 2.31 5.91 12.84
CA GLU A 331 2.57 5.67 14.27
C GLU A 331 1.56 4.69 14.89
N GLU A 332 0.28 4.82 14.54
CA GLU A 332 -0.74 3.87 15.01
C GLU A 332 -0.47 2.46 14.49
N TRP A 333 -0.11 2.34 13.22
CA TRP A 333 0.24 1.04 12.65
C TRP A 333 1.45 0.41 13.34
N MET A 334 2.53 1.19 13.61
CA MET A 334 3.70 0.69 14.35
C MET A 334 3.39 0.27 15.79
N LYS A 335 2.39 0.89 16.44
CA LYS A 335 1.93 0.51 17.78
C LYS A 335 1.11 -0.77 17.77
N ALA A 336 0.25 -0.96 16.76
CA ALA A 336 -0.59 -2.15 16.64
C ALA A 336 0.21 -3.38 16.16
N ASP A 337 1.22 -3.16 15.32
CA ASP A 337 2.09 -4.19 14.79
C ASP A 337 3.56 -3.76 14.89
N THR A 338 4.25 -4.29 15.90
CA THR A 338 5.67 -3.97 16.12
C THR A 338 6.59 -4.44 14.98
N SER A 339 6.15 -5.42 14.18
CA SER A 339 6.88 -5.88 12.99
C SER A 339 6.81 -4.87 11.85
N ALA A 340 5.76 -4.03 11.82
CA ALA A 340 5.60 -2.97 10.84
C ALA A 340 6.66 -1.86 10.97
N ALA A 341 7.26 -1.69 12.15
CA ALA A 341 8.34 -0.73 12.37
C ALA A 341 9.64 -1.23 11.71
N ASN A 342 9.60 -1.55 10.43
CA ASN A 342 10.74 -1.98 9.61
C ASN A 342 11.42 -0.80 8.88
N ALA A 343 12.54 -1.06 8.22
CA ALA A 343 13.32 -0.04 7.52
C ALA A 343 12.52 0.67 6.41
N ASP A 344 11.64 -0.06 5.71
CA ASP A 344 10.80 0.51 4.64
C ASP A 344 9.81 1.54 5.21
N LEU A 345 9.11 1.22 6.30
CA LEU A 345 8.18 2.16 6.92
C LEU A 345 8.89 3.40 7.46
N TYR A 346 10.05 3.25 8.11
CA TYR A 346 10.83 4.42 8.54
C TYR A 346 11.23 5.30 7.36
N THR A 347 11.70 4.70 6.27
CA THR A 347 12.04 5.44 5.04
C THR A 347 10.84 6.22 4.49
N ARG A 348 9.66 5.62 4.48
CA ARG A 348 8.42 6.28 4.05
C ARG A 348 8.01 7.43 4.98
N LEU A 349 8.08 7.24 6.29
CA LEU A 349 7.77 8.29 7.26
C LEU A 349 8.73 9.48 7.15
N ILE A 350 10.02 9.22 6.95
CA ILE A 350 11.03 10.24 6.71
C ILE A 350 10.72 11.01 5.41
N ALA A 351 10.37 10.29 4.34
CA ALA A 351 10.02 10.91 3.06
C ALA A 351 8.76 11.78 3.18
N ILE A 352 7.72 11.29 3.87
CA ILE A 352 6.46 12.02 4.11
C ILE A 352 6.73 13.30 4.94
N ALA A 353 7.47 13.19 6.04
CA ALA A 353 7.81 14.35 6.87
C ALA A 353 8.67 15.37 6.11
N SER A 354 9.56 14.89 5.21
CA SER A 354 10.37 15.75 4.34
C SER A 354 9.52 16.46 3.29
N ALA A 355 8.52 15.78 2.73
CA ALA A 355 7.56 16.36 1.76
C ALA A 355 6.64 17.39 2.41
N ASP A 356 6.32 17.21 3.69
CA ASP A 356 5.55 18.16 4.52
C ASP A 356 6.39 19.33 5.03
N SER A 357 7.63 19.46 4.56
CA SER A 357 8.57 20.51 4.99
C SER A 357 8.83 20.52 6.51
N GLN A 358 8.82 19.35 7.13
CA GLN A 358 9.10 19.14 8.54
C GLN A 358 10.44 18.41 8.77
N PRO A 359 11.60 19.04 8.50
CA PRO A 359 12.90 18.38 8.56
C PRO A 359 13.26 17.89 9.97
N GLN A 360 12.77 18.53 11.02
CA GLN A 360 12.97 18.10 12.41
C GLN A 360 12.23 16.78 12.68
N VAL A 361 10.97 16.64 12.22
CA VAL A 361 10.20 15.39 12.34
C VAL A 361 10.86 14.28 11.51
N ALA A 362 11.30 14.59 10.30
CA ALA A 362 12.04 13.65 9.46
C ALA A 362 13.31 13.14 10.16
N SER A 363 14.09 14.03 10.81
CA SER A 363 15.29 13.64 11.55
C SER A 363 14.99 12.79 12.78
N GLN A 364 13.86 13.01 13.47
CA GLN A 364 13.42 12.18 14.60
C GLN A 364 13.10 10.74 14.13
N TYR A 365 12.37 10.57 13.01
CA TYR A 365 12.13 9.25 12.45
C TYR A 365 13.44 8.57 12.01
N ALA A 366 14.34 9.33 11.38
CA ALA A 366 15.63 8.80 10.96
C ALA A 366 16.51 8.39 12.16
N ALA A 367 16.49 9.16 13.25
CA ALA A 367 17.18 8.79 14.49
C ALA A 367 16.65 7.47 15.07
N ARG A 368 15.32 7.30 15.13
CA ARG A 368 14.69 6.03 15.55
C ARG A 368 15.07 4.87 14.63
N ALA A 369 15.14 5.13 13.32
CA ALA A 369 15.50 4.13 12.33
C ALA A 369 16.94 3.63 12.54
N VAL A 370 17.93 4.52 12.71
CA VAL A 370 19.34 4.12 12.91
C VAL A 370 19.57 3.49 14.30
N GLN A 371 18.78 3.84 15.30
CA GLN A 371 18.80 3.18 16.60
C GLN A 371 18.35 1.72 16.48
N LYS A 372 17.31 1.46 15.70
CA LYS A 372 16.77 0.10 15.48
C LYS A 372 17.61 -0.71 14.48
N TYR A 373 18.22 -0.05 13.49
CA TYR A 373 19.02 -0.66 12.42
C TYR A 373 20.44 -0.07 12.38
N PRO A 374 21.29 -0.31 13.40
CA PRO A 374 22.59 0.36 13.56
C PRO A 374 23.64 -0.06 12.52
N THR A 375 23.34 -1.04 11.67
CA THR A 375 24.21 -1.53 10.59
C THR A 375 23.74 -1.13 9.19
N SER A 376 22.66 -0.33 9.06
CA SER A 376 22.20 0.15 7.74
C SER A 376 22.91 1.46 7.37
N ALA A 377 23.80 1.39 6.40
CA ALA A 377 24.46 2.57 5.85
C ALA A 377 23.47 3.53 5.19
N GLU A 378 22.45 2.99 4.52
CA GLU A 378 21.40 3.74 3.81
C GLU A 378 20.58 4.59 4.78
N LEU A 379 20.18 4.01 5.92
CA LEU A 379 19.43 4.75 6.95
C LEU A 379 20.30 5.83 7.61
N TYR A 380 21.61 5.57 7.83
CA TYR A 380 22.52 6.60 8.31
C TYR A 380 22.71 7.73 7.29
N MET A 381 22.74 7.43 5.98
CA MET A 381 22.77 8.47 4.94
C MET A 381 21.49 9.29 4.94
N LEU A 382 20.33 8.64 5.06
CA LEU A 382 19.05 9.32 5.15
C LEU A 382 18.97 10.21 6.41
N TYR A 383 19.46 9.72 7.54
CA TYR A 383 19.59 10.50 8.77
C TYR A 383 20.48 11.71 8.59
N ALA A 384 21.66 11.54 7.98
CA ALA A 384 22.58 12.63 7.67
C ALA A 384 21.91 13.70 6.80
N GLN A 385 21.15 13.29 5.76
CA GLN A 385 20.43 14.21 4.88
C GLN A 385 19.35 15.02 5.63
N THR A 386 18.59 14.37 6.52
CA THR A 386 17.55 15.05 7.30
C THR A 386 18.15 16.03 8.31
N LEU A 387 19.26 15.65 8.96
CA LEU A 387 20.02 16.51 9.87
C LEU A 387 20.57 17.75 9.15
N ARG A 388 21.12 17.58 7.94
CA ARG A 388 21.61 18.70 7.13
C ARG A 388 20.49 19.68 6.79
N LYS A 389 19.33 19.16 6.37
CA LYS A 389 18.13 19.98 6.07
C LYS A 389 17.58 20.71 7.30
N SER A 390 17.75 20.14 8.51
CA SER A 390 17.35 20.77 9.76
C SER A 390 18.43 21.70 10.35
N GLY A 391 19.55 21.91 9.65
CA GLY A 391 20.65 22.78 10.08
C GLY A 391 21.61 22.17 11.10
N GLN A 392 21.45 20.90 11.43
CA GLN A 392 22.29 20.17 12.40
C GLN A 392 23.54 19.60 11.72
N LEU A 393 24.39 20.49 11.18
CA LEU A 393 25.48 20.13 10.27
C LEU A 393 26.53 19.18 10.90
N GLN A 394 26.88 19.40 12.18
CA GLN A 394 27.88 18.53 12.83
C GLN A 394 27.35 17.11 13.01
N GLN A 395 26.10 16.97 13.47
CA GLN A 395 25.47 15.65 13.62
C GLN A 395 25.28 14.97 12.27
N SER A 396 24.95 15.75 11.23
CA SER A 396 24.87 15.28 9.84
C SER A 396 26.20 14.68 9.37
N LEU A 397 27.31 15.38 9.63
CA LEU A 397 28.65 14.90 9.30
C LEU A 397 28.99 13.58 10.00
N ASP A 398 28.67 13.48 11.29
CA ASP A 398 28.94 12.27 12.07
C ASP A 398 28.11 11.08 11.61
N ALA A 399 26.81 11.30 11.28
CA ALA A 399 25.95 10.28 10.70
C ALA A 399 26.46 9.82 9.32
N ALA A 400 26.87 10.74 8.44
CA ALA A 400 27.41 10.41 7.13
C ALA A 400 28.73 9.62 7.22
N LYS A 401 29.62 10.01 8.12
CA LYS A 401 30.84 9.24 8.40
C LYS A 401 30.53 7.82 8.88
N ARG A 402 29.51 7.68 9.71
CA ARG A 402 29.07 6.36 10.18
C ARG A 402 28.56 5.52 9.03
N ALA A 403 27.77 6.09 8.11
CA ALA A 403 27.30 5.42 6.91
C ALA A 403 28.45 4.89 6.06
N VAL A 404 29.45 5.74 5.78
CA VAL A 404 30.65 5.37 5.00
C VAL A 404 31.49 4.32 5.73
N ALA A 405 31.55 4.37 7.07
CA ALA A 405 32.26 3.36 7.86
C ALA A 405 31.59 1.99 7.81
N ILE A 406 30.24 1.94 7.74
CA ILE A 406 29.46 0.71 7.59
C ILE A 406 29.61 0.17 6.15
N ASN A 407 29.38 1.02 5.17
CA ASN A 407 29.50 0.68 3.76
C ASN A 407 30.29 1.77 3.01
N PRO A 408 31.58 1.55 2.72
CA PRO A 408 32.41 2.53 1.98
C PRO A 408 31.88 2.85 0.57
N LYS A 409 30.99 2.01 0.02
CA LYS A 409 30.36 2.18 -1.29
C LYS A 409 28.92 2.70 -1.19
N VAL A 410 28.49 3.17 -0.01
CA VAL A 410 27.16 3.76 0.13
C VAL A 410 27.00 4.93 -0.84
N GLU A 411 25.86 4.98 -1.51
CA GLU A 411 25.59 5.94 -2.57
C GLU A 411 25.80 7.38 -2.09
N ASN A 412 26.59 8.15 -2.81
CA ASN A 412 26.95 9.54 -2.51
C ASN A 412 27.59 9.78 -1.13
N GLY A 413 27.93 8.74 -0.36
CA GLY A 413 28.40 8.88 1.02
C GLY A 413 29.67 9.72 1.15
N ILE A 414 30.68 9.44 0.36
CA ILE A 414 31.96 10.19 0.36
C ILE A 414 31.74 11.66 -0.02
N GLN A 415 30.99 11.87 -1.10
CA GLN A 415 30.67 13.21 -1.57
C GLN A 415 29.91 14.01 -0.51
N PHE A 416 28.92 13.38 0.13
CA PHE A 416 28.10 14.01 1.17
C PHE A 416 28.94 14.44 2.38
N VAL A 417 29.86 13.59 2.86
CA VAL A 417 30.78 13.93 3.96
C VAL A 417 31.60 15.16 3.61
N LEU A 418 32.20 15.22 2.42
CA LEU A 418 33.06 16.32 1.99
C LEU A 418 32.26 17.62 1.82
N VAL A 419 31.08 17.56 1.20
CA VAL A 419 30.19 18.72 1.08
C VAL A 419 29.80 19.25 2.46
N THR A 420 29.46 18.35 3.41
CA THR A 420 29.11 18.75 4.77
C THR A 420 30.26 19.39 5.53
N TYR A 421 31.49 18.94 5.32
CA TYR A 421 32.68 19.66 5.81
C TYR A 421 32.78 21.07 5.23
N GLY A 422 32.45 21.23 3.94
CA GLY A 422 32.39 22.55 3.29
C GLY A 422 31.34 23.48 3.93
N ASP A 423 30.14 22.96 4.19
CA ASP A 423 29.09 23.70 4.88
C ASP A 423 29.53 24.17 6.29
N LEU A 424 30.32 23.34 6.98
CA LEU A 424 30.91 23.65 8.29
C LEU A 424 32.14 24.54 8.20
N LYS A 425 32.63 24.90 7.00
CA LYS A 425 33.86 25.64 6.74
C LYS A 425 35.12 24.97 7.32
N GLN A 426 35.11 23.64 7.41
CA GLN A 426 36.22 22.82 7.95
C GLN A 426 37.11 22.29 6.82
N THR A 427 37.72 23.17 6.02
CA THR A 427 38.47 22.82 4.81
C THR A 427 39.64 21.86 5.10
N ASP A 428 40.44 22.11 6.14
CA ASP A 428 41.59 21.26 6.48
C ASP A 428 41.15 19.84 6.86
N SER A 429 40.03 19.73 7.62
CA SER A 429 39.42 18.44 7.98
C SER A 429 38.91 17.69 6.75
N ALA A 430 38.31 18.42 5.80
CA ALA A 430 37.85 17.85 4.52
C ALA A 430 39.03 17.26 3.72
N LEU A 431 40.12 18.02 3.58
CA LEU A 431 41.32 17.58 2.86
C LEU A 431 41.99 16.37 3.53
N ALA A 432 42.13 16.41 4.87
CA ALA A 432 42.67 15.29 5.63
C ALA A 432 41.83 14.03 5.51
N TRP A 433 40.50 14.19 5.54
CA TRP A 433 39.56 13.08 5.37
C TRP A 433 39.58 12.52 3.94
N ALA A 434 39.62 13.40 2.93
CA ALA A 434 39.72 13.03 1.52
C ALA A 434 40.97 12.20 1.23
N ARG A 435 42.15 12.65 1.72
CA ARG A 435 43.42 11.91 1.56
C ARG A 435 43.34 10.51 2.17
N ARG A 436 42.79 10.40 3.37
CA ARG A 436 42.61 9.10 4.03
C ARG A 436 41.65 8.20 3.25
N SER A 437 40.56 8.75 2.72
CA SER A 437 39.59 7.99 1.93
C SER A 437 40.20 7.46 0.63
N VAL A 438 40.98 8.29 -0.09
CA VAL A 438 41.69 7.86 -1.30
C VAL A 438 42.73 6.78 -0.97
N ALA A 439 43.49 6.94 0.13
CA ALA A 439 44.43 5.94 0.59
C ALA A 439 43.77 4.61 0.97
N ALA A 440 42.51 4.66 1.44
CA ALA A 440 41.66 3.48 1.72
C ALA A 440 40.97 2.91 0.47
N GLY A 441 41.24 3.42 -0.73
CA GLY A 441 40.71 2.90 -1.99
C GLY A 441 39.41 3.55 -2.43
N ALA A 442 39.01 4.69 -1.88
CA ALA A 442 37.83 5.41 -2.34
C ALA A 442 37.99 5.89 -3.78
N ASP A 443 36.88 5.97 -4.50
CA ASP A 443 36.85 6.52 -5.85
C ASP A 443 37.28 8.00 -5.86
N LYS A 444 38.35 8.28 -6.58
CA LYS A 444 38.90 9.65 -6.70
C LYS A 444 37.91 10.61 -7.35
N ALA A 445 37.07 10.14 -8.27
CA ALA A 445 36.04 10.98 -8.90
C ALA A 445 35.02 11.45 -7.88
N ALA A 446 34.51 10.54 -7.03
CA ALA A 446 33.59 10.89 -5.95
C ALA A 446 34.20 11.84 -4.91
N VAL A 447 35.49 11.63 -4.57
CA VAL A 447 36.23 12.54 -3.68
C VAL A 447 36.38 13.94 -4.32
N GLY A 448 36.77 13.99 -5.59
CA GLY A 448 36.87 15.24 -6.33
C GLY A 448 35.56 16.02 -6.39
N GLN A 449 34.48 15.33 -6.73
CA GLN A 449 33.14 15.95 -6.76
C GLN A 449 32.71 16.50 -5.40
N GLY A 450 33.05 15.81 -4.31
CA GLY A 450 32.74 16.28 -2.96
C GLY A 450 33.56 17.51 -2.54
N LEU A 451 34.81 17.67 -3.03
CA LEU A 451 35.67 18.81 -2.74
C LEU A 451 35.46 20.02 -3.66
N LEU A 452 34.85 19.82 -4.85
CA LEU A 452 34.62 20.90 -5.81
C LEU A 452 33.87 22.10 -5.22
N PRO A 453 32.80 21.95 -4.41
CA PRO A 453 32.10 23.11 -3.82
C PRO A 453 33.02 23.97 -2.95
N ILE A 454 33.98 23.35 -2.21
CA ILE A 454 34.95 24.08 -1.36
C ILE A 454 35.87 24.92 -2.24
N VAL A 455 36.37 24.35 -3.33
CA VAL A 455 37.22 25.05 -4.29
C VAL A 455 36.44 26.18 -4.98
N ALA A 456 35.20 25.89 -5.42
CA ALA A 456 34.37 26.87 -6.08
C ALA A 456 34.04 28.09 -5.20
N ILE A 457 33.83 27.87 -3.90
CA ILE A 457 33.63 28.95 -2.92
C ILE A 457 34.89 29.82 -2.82
N ALA A 458 36.09 29.21 -2.76
CA ALA A 458 37.35 29.93 -2.69
C ALA A 458 37.59 30.74 -3.98
N VAL A 459 37.34 30.19 -5.15
CA VAL A 459 37.46 30.87 -6.44
C VAL A 459 36.46 32.03 -6.52
N LYS A 460 35.19 31.81 -6.13
CA LYS A 460 34.21 32.88 -6.09
C LYS A 460 34.58 34.00 -5.13
N ALA A 461 35.04 33.66 -3.94
CA ALA A 461 35.55 34.67 -2.98
C ALA A 461 36.70 35.49 -3.57
N ALA A 462 37.61 34.87 -4.35
CA ALA A 462 38.67 35.60 -5.05
C ALA A 462 38.11 36.49 -6.17
N GLN A 463 37.13 36.05 -6.93
CA GLN A 463 36.42 36.85 -7.96
C GLN A 463 35.76 38.10 -7.35
N ASP A 464 35.16 37.97 -6.17
CA ASP A 464 34.47 39.07 -5.46
C ASP A 464 35.44 40.14 -4.93
N THR A 465 36.75 39.89 -5.01
CA THR A 465 37.81 40.89 -4.67
C THR A 465 38.26 41.73 -5.86
N VAL A 466 37.81 41.42 -7.07
CA VAL A 466 38.16 42.19 -8.28
C VAL A 466 37.69 43.64 -8.12
N GLY A 467 38.61 44.60 -8.35
CA GLY A 467 38.34 46.03 -8.17
C GLY A 467 38.60 46.56 -6.74
N LYS A 468 38.98 45.70 -5.80
CA LYS A 468 39.38 46.08 -4.45
C LYS A 468 40.92 46.24 -4.34
N ASP A 469 41.43 46.30 -3.11
CA ASP A 469 42.89 46.37 -2.88
C ASP A 469 43.65 45.23 -3.59
N VAL A 470 44.72 45.60 -4.29
CA VAL A 470 45.51 44.68 -5.11
C VAL A 470 46.17 43.56 -4.27
N ALA A 471 46.61 43.85 -3.04
CA ALA A 471 47.22 42.88 -2.17
C ALA A 471 46.17 41.84 -1.68
N ALA A 472 45.00 42.32 -1.29
CA ALA A 472 43.88 41.46 -0.87
C ALA A 472 43.40 40.57 -2.03
N MET A 473 43.27 41.11 -3.24
CA MET A 473 42.93 40.35 -4.44
C MET A 473 43.95 39.26 -4.73
N ARG A 474 45.27 39.60 -4.70
CA ARG A 474 46.35 38.62 -4.90
C ARG A 474 46.30 37.49 -3.87
N GLN A 475 46.13 37.84 -2.61
CA GLN A 475 46.03 36.84 -1.53
C GLN A 475 44.85 35.90 -1.71
N SER A 476 43.68 36.42 -2.07
CA SER A 476 42.49 35.62 -2.30
C SER A 476 42.65 34.64 -3.47
N TRP A 477 43.23 35.08 -4.59
CA TRP A 477 43.56 34.22 -5.72
C TRP A 477 44.64 33.21 -5.42
N MET A 478 45.65 33.58 -4.62
CA MET A 478 46.69 32.65 -4.14
C MET A 478 46.09 31.56 -3.27
N ASN A 479 45.19 31.90 -2.36
CA ASN A 479 44.45 30.91 -1.55
C ASN A 479 43.62 29.95 -2.43
N ALA A 480 42.92 30.49 -3.45
CA ALA A 480 42.20 29.67 -4.40
C ALA A 480 43.09 28.74 -5.21
N TYR A 481 44.25 29.22 -5.66
CA TYR A 481 45.28 28.43 -6.35
C TYR A 481 45.80 27.29 -5.46
N GLN A 482 46.24 27.63 -4.25
CA GLN A 482 46.78 26.63 -3.31
C GLN A 482 45.75 25.53 -3.01
N LEU A 483 44.51 25.93 -2.72
CA LEU A 483 43.43 24.98 -2.44
C LEU A 483 43.12 24.11 -3.65
N SER A 484 42.91 24.71 -4.83
CA SER A 484 42.59 23.95 -6.05
C SER A 484 43.72 22.99 -6.44
N SER A 485 45.00 23.41 -6.28
CA SER A 485 46.18 22.56 -6.54
C SER A 485 46.26 21.37 -5.57
N VAL A 486 45.99 21.61 -4.28
CA VAL A 486 45.95 20.54 -3.27
C VAL A 486 44.83 19.55 -3.61
N VAL A 487 43.63 20.02 -3.94
CA VAL A 487 42.48 19.16 -4.29
C VAL A 487 42.76 18.39 -5.58
N ASP A 488 43.35 19.03 -6.59
CA ASP A 488 43.75 18.38 -7.83
C ASP A 488 44.81 17.28 -7.60
N SER A 489 45.74 17.48 -6.66
CA SER A 489 46.71 16.43 -6.29
C SER A 489 46.07 15.19 -5.63
N ILE A 490 44.93 15.36 -4.94
CA ILE A 490 44.19 14.28 -4.28
C ILE A 490 43.32 13.55 -5.30
N ALA A 491 42.56 14.31 -6.10
CA ALA A 491 41.54 13.81 -7.01
C ALA A 491 41.52 14.63 -8.31
N PRO A 492 42.46 14.40 -9.23
CA PRO A 492 42.57 15.19 -10.45
C PRO A 492 41.31 15.05 -11.34
N SER A 493 40.86 16.20 -11.88
CA SER A 493 39.78 16.24 -12.86
C SER A 493 39.93 17.44 -13.80
N PRO A 494 39.38 17.39 -15.03
CA PRO A 494 39.42 18.53 -15.95
C PRO A 494 38.83 19.82 -15.38
N GLN A 495 37.79 19.73 -14.55
CA GLN A 495 37.19 20.87 -13.88
C GLN A 495 38.12 21.48 -12.83
N LEU A 496 38.83 20.67 -12.03
CA LEU A 496 39.82 21.14 -11.08
C LEU A 496 41.01 21.78 -11.79
N LYS A 497 41.45 21.20 -12.90
CA LYS A 497 42.48 21.80 -13.76
C LYS A 497 42.08 23.20 -14.25
N LEU A 498 40.78 23.41 -14.55
CA LEU A 498 40.30 24.75 -14.88
C LEU A 498 40.46 25.72 -13.70
N TYR A 499 40.09 25.32 -12.50
CA TYR A 499 40.22 26.17 -11.32
C TYR A 499 41.70 26.44 -10.98
N VAL A 500 42.58 25.45 -11.09
CA VAL A 500 44.04 25.64 -10.95
C VAL A 500 44.56 26.64 -11.99
N GLY A 501 44.20 26.42 -13.27
CA GLY A 501 44.62 27.29 -14.37
C GLY A 501 44.09 28.72 -14.25
N LEU A 502 42.81 28.89 -13.89
CA LEU A 502 42.23 30.21 -13.68
C LEU A 502 42.84 30.93 -12.51
N ALA A 503 43.01 30.28 -11.37
CA ALA A 503 43.55 30.93 -10.17
C ALA A 503 45.01 31.29 -10.35
N SER A 504 45.86 30.40 -10.90
CA SER A 504 47.25 30.71 -11.22
C SER A 504 47.38 31.81 -12.28
N PHE A 505 46.50 31.81 -13.31
CA PHE A 505 46.46 32.89 -14.29
C PHE A 505 46.22 34.25 -13.62
N GLN A 506 45.23 34.36 -12.74
CA GLN A 506 44.86 35.59 -12.06
C GLN A 506 45.98 36.08 -11.11
N VAL A 507 46.66 35.19 -10.39
CA VAL A 507 47.82 35.54 -9.56
C VAL A 507 48.97 36.04 -10.43
N GLY A 508 49.27 35.36 -11.53
CA GLY A 508 50.29 35.78 -12.49
C GLY A 508 50.01 37.13 -13.15
N LEU A 509 48.75 37.36 -13.56
CA LEU A 509 48.34 38.66 -14.11
C LEU A 509 48.48 39.78 -13.09
N ASN A 510 48.09 39.54 -11.84
CA ASN A 510 48.26 40.52 -10.76
C ASN A 510 49.74 40.81 -10.47
N ALA A 511 50.56 39.76 -10.47
CA ALA A 511 52.00 39.91 -10.30
C ALA A 511 52.65 40.71 -11.44
N LEU A 512 52.22 40.47 -12.71
CA LEU A 512 52.68 41.26 -13.88
C LEU A 512 52.26 42.72 -13.79
N GLN A 513 51.03 43.01 -13.41
CA GLN A 513 50.53 44.38 -13.23
C GLN A 513 51.31 45.13 -12.15
N ASN A 514 51.69 44.44 -11.07
CA ASN A 514 52.50 45.02 -10.00
C ASN A 514 53.96 45.15 -10.41
N LEU A 515 54.51 44.23 -11.17
CA LEU A 515 55.85 44.28 -11.72
C LEU A 515 56.14 45.58 -12.50
N ASN A 516 55.13 46.04 -13.27
CA ASN A 516 55.24 47.29 -14.03
C ASN A 516 55.44 48.51 -13.11
N LYS A 517 55.03 48.45 -11.86
CA LYS A 517 55.16 49.50 -10.84
C LYS A 517 56.34 49.29 -9.92
N SER A 518 56.47 48.09 -9.38
CA SER A 518 57.47 47.74 -8.33
C SER A 518 58.87 47.43 -8.85
N ARG A 519 58.97 46.99 -10.13
CA ARG A 519 60.18 46.43 -10.74
C ARG A 519 60.88 45.36 -9.82
N SER A 520 60.09 44.60 -9.12
CA SER A 520 60.49 43.60 -8.14
C SER A 520 60.82 42.25 -8.78
N CYS A 521 61.98 41.69 -8.44
CA CYS A 521 62.35 40.32 -8.80
C CYS A 521 61.31 39.32 -8.28
N ALA A 522 60.71 39.54 -7.09
CA ALA A 522 59.69 38.67 -6.51
C ALA A 522 58.44 38.64 -7.35
N ASP A 523 57.93 39.77 -7.89
CA ASP A 523 56.79 39.82 -8.77
C ASP A 523 57.06 39.14 -10.13
N ALA A 524 58.29 39.33 -10.69
CA ALA A 524 58.70 38.67 -11.92
C ALA A 524 58.74 37.14 -11.76
N GLN A 525 59.28 36.67 -10.65
CA GLN A 525 59.31 35.24 -10.32
C GLN A 525 57.90 34.66 -10.11
N LEU A 526 57.05 35.37 -9.35
CA LEU A 526 55.70 34.94 -9.08
C LEU A 526 54.85 34.84 -10.38
N ALA A 527 54.99 35.84 -11.28
CA ALA A 527 54.28 35.81 -12.58
C ALA A 527 54.73 34.61 -13.43
N ASP A 528 56.06 34.34 -13.48
CA ASP A 528 56.63 33.20 -14.20
C ASP A 528 56.15 31.86 -13.66
N ASP A 529 56.22 31.67 -12.35
CA ASP A 529 55.80 30.42 -11.69
C ASP A 529 54.30 30.15 -11.88
N MET A 530 53.49 31.19 -11.71
CA MET A 530 52.04 31.03 -11.77
C MET A 530 51.54 30.82 -13.22
N TRP A 531 52.06 31.51 -14.21
CA TRP A 531 51.66 31.27 -15.60
C TRP A 531 52.25 29.97 -16.16
N SER A 532 53.40 29.51 -15.67
CA SER A 532 53.88 28.17 -15.96
C SER A 532 52.92 27.10 -15.41
N ALA A 533 52.38 27.29 -14.19
CA ALA A 533 51.34 26.41 -13.63
C ALA A 533 50.07 26.44 -14.47
N SER A 534 49.65 27.63 -14.96
CA SER A 534 48.49 27.76 -15.85
C SER A 534 48.67 27.00 -17.18
N GLN A 535 49.87 27.13 -17.79
CA GLN A 535 50.18 26.45 -19.06
C GLN A 535 50.17 24.92 -18.94
N ILE A 536 50.43 24.39 -17.75
CA ILE A 536 50.33 22.95 -17.47
C ILE A 536 48.85 22.52 -17.25
N ALA A 537 48.07 23.34 -16.56
CA ALA A 537 46.71 22.99 -16.14
C ALA A 537 45.66 23.20 -17.27
N LEU A 538 45.73 24.34 -17.96
CA LEU A 538 44.66 24.73 -18.93
C LEU A 538 44.49 23.79 -20.11
N PRO A 539 45.50 23.17 -20.72
CA PRO A 539 45.29 22.18 -21.78
C PRO A 539 44.49 20.98 -21.31
N GLN A 540 44.66 20.57 -20.04
CA GLN A 540 43.91 19.46 -19.44
C GLN A 540 42.46 19.89 -19.05
N ALA A 541 42.27 21.18 -18.80
CA ALA A 541 40.95 21.77 -18.53
C ALA A 541 40.05 21.84 -19.76
N ALA A 542 40.61 21.82 -20.97
CA ALA A 542 39.89 21.96 -22.23
C ALA A 542 38.85 20.83 -22.44
N ALA A 543 38.99 19.67 -21.78
CA ALA A 543 38.01 18.61 -21.78
C ALA A 543 36.73 18.98 -21.01
N PHE A 544 36.80 19.93 -20.06
CA PHE A 544 35.67 20.44 -19.30
C PHE A 544 35.09 21.74 -19.91
N ASP A 545 35.96 22.74 -20.15
CA ASP A 545 35.56 24.01 -20.76
C ASP A 545 36.66 24.51 -21.73
N ARG A 546 36.46 24.15 -22.98
CA ARG A 546 37.40 24.49 -24.08
C ARG A 546 37.48 26.00 -24.34
N SER A 547 36.34 26.70 -24.19
CA SER A 547 36.28 28.13 -24.48
C SER A 547 37.10 28.94 -23.46
N THR A 548 36.82 28.74 -22.18
CA THR A 548 37.53 29.44 -21.09
C THR A 548 39.00 29.07 -21.07
N ALA A 549 39.34 27.79 -21.19
CA ALA A 549 40.74 27.36 -21.26
C ALA A 549 41.48 27.97 -22.45
N GLY A 550 40.87 28.02 -23.62
CA GLY A 550 41.45 28.63 -24.83
C GLY A 550 41.67 30.14 -24.70
N GLN A 551 40.70 30.87 -24.12
CA GLN A 551 40.82 32.33 -23.87
C GLN A 551 41.99 32.63 -22.91
N LEU A 552 42.11 31.90 -21.80
CA LEU A 552 43.17 32.09 -20.84
C LEU A 552 44.55 31.73 -21.44
N MET A 553 44.63 30.65 -22.21
CA MET A 553 45.87 30.28 -22.92
C MET A 553 46.27 31.34 -23.93
N GLY A 554 45.33 31.91 -24.71
CA GLY A 554 45.61 33.01 -25.64
C GLY A 554 46.14 34.26 -24.92
N ALA A 555 45.57 34.62 -23.78
CA ALA A 555 46.07 35.74 -22.97
C ALA A 555 47.47 35.47 -22.41
N ILE A 556 47.79 34.25 -21.99
CA ILE A 556 49.14 33.88 -21.55
C ILE A 556 50.10 34.01 -22.71
N GLN A 557 49.81 33.51 -23.90
CA GLN A 557 50.67 33.60 -25.08
C GLN A 557 50.99 35.05 -25.44
N GLN A 558 50.06 35.97 -25.23
CA GLN A 558 50.26 37.39 -25.52
C GLN A 558 51.21 38.07 -24.52
N TYR A 559 51.10 37.77 -23.25
CA TYR A 559 51.83 38.52 -22.20
C TYR A 559 53.06 37.80 -21.62
N TYR A 560 53.11 36.46 -21.66
CA TYR A 560 54.17 35.65 -21.06
C TYR A 560 55.56 35.92 -21.67
N PRO A 561 55.72 36.19 -22.99
CA PRO A 561 57.05 36.51 -23.56
C PRO A 561 57.77 37.70 -22.91
N ASN A 562 57.04 38.60 -22.25
CA ASN A 562 57.62 39.74 -21.58
C ASN A 562 58.17 39.43 -20.17
N ILE A 563 57.83 38.29 -19.59
CA ILE A 563 58.21 37.92 -18.22
C ILE A 563 59.65 37.41 -18.13
N ALA A 564 60.07 36.54 -19.03
CA ALA A 564 61.37 35.94 -19.02
C ALA A 564 62.53 37.01 -19.12
N PRO A 565 62.44 38.02 -20.03
CA PRO A 565 63.38 39.12 -20.06
C PRO A 565 63.36 39.98 -18.78
N ALA A 566 62.16 40.28 -18.25
CA ALA A 566 61.98 41.05 -17.02
C ALA A 566 62.61 40.32 -15.81
N LYS A 567 62.37 39.01 -15.68
CA LYS A 567 62.99 38.17 -14.65
C LYS A 567 64.51 38.17 -14.74
N LYS A 568 65.05 37.98 -15.96
CA LYS A 568 66.51 38.03 -16.20
C LYS A 568 67.13 39.38 -15.83
N ALA A 569 66.41 40.46 -16.13
CA ALA A 569 66.90 41.83 -15.83
C ALA A 569 66.88 42.16 -14.33
N LEU A 570 65.86 41.72 -13.62
CA LEU A 570 65.57 42.11 -12.23
C LEU A 570 66.10 41.12 -11.19
N CYS A 571 66.24 39.84 -11.54
CA CYS A 571 66.73 38.82 -10.64
C CYS A 571 68.22 38.52 -10.92
N LYS A 572 69.10 39.44 -10.58
CA LYS A 572 70.55 39.19 -10.66
C LYS A 572 70.87 38.06 -9.67
N THR A 573 71.42 36.97 -10.15
CA THR A 573 72.12 35.97 -9.31
C THR A 573 73.20 36.64 -8.50
N THR A 574 73.06 36.77 -7.18
CA THR A 574 74.16 37.07 -6.28
C THR A 574 75.09 35.86 -6.31
N THR A 575 76.00 35.83 -7.26
CA THR A 575 77.20 35.03 -7.16
C THR A 575 77.94 35.54 -5.94
N ARG A 576 77.93 34.82 -4.83
CA ARG A 576 78.85 34.99 -3.73
C ARG A 576 80.23 34.74 -4.29
N SER A 577 80.95 35.82 -4.59
CA SER A 577 82.42 35.78 -4.72
C SER A 577 83.02 35.34 -3.39
N GLY A 578 83.49 34.10 -3.34
CA GLY A 578 84.32 33.65 -2.25
C GLY A 578 85.60 34.46 -2.26
N THR A 579 85.69 35.38 -1.35
CA THR A 579 86.98 35.92 -0.97
C THR A 579 87.75 34.90 -0.10
N LYS A 580 88.71 34.27 -0.70
CA LYS A 580 89.77 33.63 0.06
C LYS A 580 90.54 34.73 0.85
N HIS A 581 90.61 34.56 2.17
CA HIS A 581 91.80 34.82 2.97
C HIS A 581 91.83 33.90 4.18
#